data_4d0f8a758c4b845b5b81cd1a7ca5e3a5
#
_entry.id   4d0f8a758c4b845b5b81cd1a7ca5e3a5
#
_cell.length_a   1.000
_cell.length_b   1.000
_cell.length_c   1.000
_cell.angle_alpha   90.00
_cell.angle_beta   90.00
_cell.angle_gamma   90.00
#
_symmetry.space_group_name_H-M   'P 1'
#
loop_
_entity.id
_entity.type
_entity.pdbx_description
1 polymer ?
#
loop_
_entity_poly.entity_id
_entity_poly.type
_entity_poly.pdbx_seq_one_letter_code
_entity_poly.pdbx_strand_id
1 'polypeptide(L)'
;MVTDTGGWEPDAKGMNKEIAKQAESAMQTADIIVLVVDSTVGVTITDEIAARSLLRSDIPVLVAANKSDSPNADGDAADFWSLGLGEPHPISGLHGRGAADLLDEIVTLLPEHPRRGETALTGVRRVALVGKPNVGKSSLLNKLSGENRSVVDDASGTTVDPVDSLVELDGQL
;
A
#
# COMPACT_ATOMS: atom_id res chain seq x y z
N MET A 1 6.37 -1.16 11.23
CA MET A 1 7.25 -1.31 10.04
C MET A 1 6.39 -1.25 8.79
N VAL A 2 6.78 -0.49 7.79
CA VAL A 2 6.08 -0.41 6.51
C VAL A 2 6.93 -1.09 5.45
N THR A 3 6.32 -2.02 4.70
CA THR A 3 6.97 -2.76 3.60
C THR A 3 6.38 -2.29 2.27
N ASP A 4 7.22 -1.69 1.42
CA ASP A 4 6.87 -1.40 0.03
C ASP A 4 7.12 -2.66 -0.81
N THR A 5 6.12 -3.08 -1.56
CA THR A 5 6.24 -4.22 -2.48
C THR A 5 6.46 -3.71 -3.89
N GLY A 6 7.16 -4.49 -4.72
CA GLY A 6 7.18 -4.28 -6.16
C GLY A 6 5.76 -4.29 -6.74
N GLY A 7 5.58 -3.88 -8.00
CA GLY A 7 4.25 -3.88 -8.62
C GLY A 7 3.62 -5.28 -8.59
N TRP A 8 2.49 -5.42 -7.91
CA TRP A 8 1.77 -6.68 -7.85
C TRP A 8 0.84 -6.83 -9.06
N GLU A 9 1.13 -7.84 -9.87
CA GLU A 9 0.33 -8.25 -11.02
C GLU A 9 0.02 -9.75 -10.87
N PRO A 10 -1.22 -10.13 -10.58
CA PRO A 10 -1.60 -11.54 -10.29
C PRO A 10 -1.29 -12.52 -11.43
N ASP A 11 -1.30 -12.06 -12.68
CA ASP A 11 -1.02 -12.86 -13.87
C ASP A 11 0.38 -12.64 -14.45
N ALA A 12 1.29 -12.10 -13.66
CA ALA A 12 2.66 -11.79 -14.08
C ALA A 12 3.44 -13.01 -14.58
N LYS A 13 4.20 -12.85 -15.66
CA LYS A 13 5.07 -13.88 -16.24
C LYS A 13 6.54 -13.51 -16.08
N GLY A 14 7.40 -14.51 -15.94
CA GLY A 14 8.86 -14.28 -15.83
C GLY A 14 9.26 -13.57 -14.55
N MET A 15 10.09 -12.53 -14.64
CA MET A 15 10.62 -11.77 -13.49
C MET A 15 9.49 -11.12 -12.67
N ASN A 16 8.41 -10.68 -13.31
CA ASN A 16 7.25 -10.12 -12.62
C ASN A 16 6.54 -11.15 -11.72
N LYS A 17 6.67 -12.45 -11.98
CA LYS A 17 6.12 -13.50 -11.13
C LYS A 17 6.82 -13.59 -9.77
N GLU A 18 8.12 -13.34 -9.73
CA GLU A 18 8.87 -13.30 -8.46
C GLU A 18 8.48 -12.08 -7.63
N ILE A 19 8.31 -10.93 -8.29
CA ILE A 19 7.83 -9.70 -7.64
C ILE A 19 6.43 -9.90 -7.04
N ALA A 20 5.52 -10.50 -7.80
CA ALA A 20 4.18 -10.84 -7.32
C ALA A 20 4.23 -11.80 -6.11
N LYS A 21 5.10 -12.80 -6.13
CA LYS A 21 5.28 -13.75 -5.03
C LYS A 21 5.87 -13.09 -3.78
N GLN A 22 6.78 -12.14 -3.94
CA GLN A 22 7.31 -11.36 -2.83
C GLN A 22 6.22 -10.47 -2.20
N ALA A 23 5.38 -9.83 -3.03
CA ALA A 23 4.23 -9.07 -2.56
C ALA A 23 3.25 -9.98 -1.77
N GLU A 24 2.95 -11.17 -2.28
CA GLU A 24 2.11 -12.16 -1.57
C GLU A 24 2.72 -12.57 -0.22
N SER A 25 4.04 -12.77 -0.17
CA SER A 25 4.73 -13.09 1.09
C SER A 25 4.65 -11.95 2.10
N ALA A 26 4.85 -10.70 1.66
CA ALA A 26 4.70 -9.52 2.50
C ALA A 26 3.27 -9.38 3.03
N MET A 27 2.26 -9.60 2.17
CA MET A 27 0.85 -9.57 2.57
C MET A 27 0.54 -10.61 3.67
N GLN A 28 1.09 -11.84 3.57
CA GLN A 28 0.83 -12.90 4.56
C GLN A 28 1.34 -12.57 5.97
N THR A 29 2.36 -11.74 6.08
CA THR A 29 2.98 -11.36 7.36
C THR A 29 2.57 -9.97 7.85
N ALA A 30 1.77 -9.24 7.08
CA ALA A 30 1.30 -7.91 7.42
C ALA A 30 0.19 -7.96 8.47
N ASP A 31 0.14 -6.94 9.33
CA ASP A 31 -0.97 -6.67 10.23
C ASP A 31 -2.08 -5.89 9.52
N ILE A 32 -1.70 -5.04 8.54
CA ILE A 32 -2.60 -4.27 7.66
C ILE A 32 -2.02 -4.26 6.25
N ILE A 33 -2.90 -4.27 5.25
CA ILE A 33 -2.54 -4.09 3.85
C ILE A 33 -3.11 -2.76 3.36
N VAL A 34 -2.29 -1.97 2.66
CA VAL A 34 -2.74 -0.77 1.96
C VAL A 34 -2.67 -1.03 0.45
N LEU A 35 -3.83 -1.14 -0.19
CA LEU A 35 -3.93 -1.22 -1.65
C LEU A 35 -3.84 0.18 -2.23
N VAL A 36 -2.73 0.47 -2.91
CA VAL A 36 -2.50 1.76 -3.56
C VAL A 36 -2.97 1.68 -5.01
N VAL A 37 -3.91 2.55 -5.39
CA VAL A 37 -4.48 2.67 -6.73
C VAL A 37 -4.27 4.07 -7.30
N ASP A 38 -4.38 4.20 -8.62
CA ASP A 38 -4.19 5.47 -9.33
C ASP A 38 -5.55 6.12 -9.62
N SER A 39 -5.88 7.20 -8.91
CA SER A 39 -7.18 7.89 -9.08
C SER A 39 -7.33 8.54 -10.46
N THR A 40 -6.23 8.87 -11.13
CA THR A 40 -6.29 9.52 -12.47
C THR A 40 -6.68 8.57 -13.60
N VAL A 41 -6.52 7.25 -13.37
CA VAL A 41 -6.84 6.22 -14.36
C VAL A 41 -8.20 5.58 -14.11
N GLY A 42 -8.69 5.68 -12.87
CA GLY A 42 -9.88 4.97 -12.40
C GLY A 42 -9.63 3.46 -12.17
N VAL A 43 -10.70 2.73 -11.87
CA VAL A 43 -10.64 1.30 -11.56
C VAL A 43 -10.21 0.50 -12.78
N THR A 44 -9.19 -0.33 -12.63
CA THR A 44 -8.68 -1.21 -13.69
C THR A 44 -8.96 -2.69 -13.38
N ILE A 45 -8.91 -3.54 -14.40
CA ILE A 45 -9.07 -5.00 -14.24
C ILE A 45 -8.06 -5.56 -13.23
N THR A 46 -6.83 -5.03 -13.21
CA THR A 46 -5.80 -5.46 -12.25
C THR A 46 -6.20 -5.10 -10.83
N ASP A 47 -6.79 -3.93 -10.60
CA ASP A 47 -7.25 -3.50 -9.28
C ASP A 47 -8.41 -4.38 -8.81
N GLU A 48 -9.34 -4.75 -9.69
CA GLU A 48 -10.43 -5.70 -9.37
C GLU A 48 -9.90 -7.09 -9.01
N ILE A 49 -8.89 -7.61 -9.73
CA ILE A 49 -8.29 -8.92 -9.42
C ILE A 49 -7.58 -8.84 -8.06
N ALA A 50 -6.86 -7.76 -7.81
CA ALA A 50 -6.22 -7.47 -6.53
C ALA A 50 -7.25 -7.46 -5.40
N ALA A 51 -8.31 -6.67 -5.55
CA ALA A 51 -9.36 -6.56 -4.56
C ALA A 51 -10.03 -7.91 -4.24
N ARG A 52 -10.35 -8.72 -5.27
CA ARG A 52 -10.91 -10.07 -5.07
C ARG A 52 -9.99 -10.99 -4.28
N SER A 53 -8.68 -10.88 -4.43
CA SER A 53 -7.71 -11.64 -3.64
C SER A 53 -7.67 -11.16 -2.20
N LEU A 54 -7.66 -9.85 -1.99
CA LEU A 54 -7.61 -9.21 -0.68
C LEU A 54 -8.89 -9.42 0.13
N LEU A 55 -10.06 -9.45 -0.51
CA LEU A 55 -11.35 -9.76 0.13
C LEU A 55 -11.41 -11.16 0.75
N ARG A 56 -10.52 -12.08 0.34
CA ARG A 56 -10.41 -13.44 0.90
C ARG A 56 -9.42 -13.51 2.06
N SER A 57 -8.72 -12.43 2.33
CA SER A 57 -7.76 -12.32 3.43
C SER A 57 -8.48 -11.92 4.71
N ASP A 58 -8.05 -12.46 5.85
CA ASP A 58 -8.48 -12.04 7.19
C ASP A 58 -7.72 -10.80 7.68
N ILE A 59 -6.91 -10.17 6.82
CA ILE A 59 -6.09 -9.00 7.15
C ILE A 59 -6.89 -7.75 6.77
N PRO A 60 -6.98 -6.73 7.65
CA PRO A 60 -7.58 -5.45 7.31
C PRO A 60 -6.92 -4.83 6.07
N VAL A 61 -7.74 -4.32 5.16
CA VAL A 61 -7.29 -3.67 3.93
C VAL A 61 -7.82 -2.26 3.88
N LEU A 62 -6.95 -1.30 3.56
CA LEU A 62 -7.31 0.08 3.22
C LEU A 62 -7.05 0.33 1.75
N VAL A 63 -7.88 1.15 1.11
CA VAL A 63 -7.67 1.58 -0.28
C VAL A 63 -7.16 3.01 -0.28
N ALA A 64 -5.94 3.22 -0.78
CA ALA A 64 -5.34 4.53 -0.96
C ALA A 64 -5.41 4.95 -2.43
N ALA A 65 -6.37 5.83 -2.76
CA ALA A 65 -6.55 6.41 -4.10
C ALA A 65 -5.53 7.54 -4.31
N ASN A 66 -4.35 7.17 -4.81
CA ASN A 66 -3.22 8.08 -4.96
C ASN A 66 -3.36 8.95 -6.22
N LYS A 67 -2.56 10.01 -6.28
CA LYS A 67 -2.55 11.07 -7.30
C LYS A 67 -3.79 11.98 -7.22
N SER A 68 -4.50 12.00 -6.08
CA SER A 68 -5.53 12.99 -5.78
C SER A 68 -4.88 14.33 -5.35
N ASP A 69 -4.29 15.02 -6.33
CA ASP A 69 -3.41 16.17 -6.06
C ASP A 69 -4.17 17.46 -5.71
N SER A 70 -5.49 17.47 -5.88
CA SER A 70 -6.34 18.59 -5.55
C SER A 70 -7.68 18.13 -4.95
N PRO A 71 -8.40 19.01 -4.20
CA PRO A 71 -9.73 18.69 -3.69
C PRO A 71 -10.77 18.31 -4.76
N ASN A 72 -10.59 18.79 -5.99
CA ASN A 72 -11.48 18.43 -7.09
C ASN A 72 -11.28 17.00 -7.59
N ALA A 73 -10.10 16.42 -7.35
CA ALA A 73 -9.78 15.03 -7.69
C ALA A 73 -10.31 14.00 -6.66
N ASP A 74 -10.87 14.44 -5.53
CA ASP A 74 -11.40 13.53 -4.52
C ASP A 74 -12.63 12.76 -5.03
N GLY A 75 -13.38 13.35 -5.96
CA GLY A 75 -14.49 12.66 -6.61
C GLY A 75 -14.08 11.40 -7.36
N ASP A 76 -12.89 11.38 -7.93
CA ASP A 76 -12.36 10.25 -8.70
C ASP A 76 -12.04 9.05 -7.78
N ALA A 77 -11.75 9.31 -6.51
CA ALA A 77 -11.53 8.26 -5.52
C ALA A 77 -12.81 7.44 -5.25
N ALA A 78 -13.99 8.03 -5.41
CA ALA A 78 -15.27 7.37 -5.16
C ALA A 78 -15.52 6.15 -6.07
N ASP A 79 -14.92 6.09 -7.26
CA ASP A 79 -15.06 4.94 -8.15
C ASP A 79 -14.53 3.64 -7.52
N PHE A 80 -13.54 3.76 -6.62
CA PHE A 80 -12.92 2.61 -5.95
C PHE A 80 -13.79 1.97 -4.85
N TRP A 81 -14.94 2.56 -4.48
CA TRP A 81 -15.95 1.86 -3.68
C TRP A 81 -16.40 0.56 -4.34
N SER A 82 -16.37 0.50 -5.66
CA SER A 82 -16.72 -0.70 -6.45
C SER A 82 -15.83 -1.91 -6.18
N LEU A 83 -14.64 -1.71 -5.59
CA LEU A 83 -13.73 -2.79 -5.20
C LEU A 83 -14.22 -3.57 -3.97
N GLY A 84 -15.15 -3.01 -3.17
CA GLY A 84 -15.74 -3.66 -2.00
C GLY A 84 -14.82 -3.78 -0.78
N LEU A 85 -13.71 -3.05 -0.77
CA LEU A 85 -12.70 -3.07 0.30
C LEU A 85 -12.91 -1.98 1.39
N GLY A 86 -14.02 -1.26 1.34
CA GLY A 86 -14.33 -0.15 2.25
C GLY A 86 -14.10 1.22 1.61
N GLU A 87 -14.04 2.26 2.44
CA GLU A 87 -13.90 3.65 2.02
C GLU A 87 -12.53 3.89 1.36
N PRO A 88 -12.49 4.42 0.11
CA PRO A 88 -11.23 4.81 -0.51
C PRO A 88 -10.73 6.14 0.07
N HIS A 89 -9.46 6.19 0.46
CA HIS A 89 -8.80 7.39 0.97
C HIS A 89 -8.12 8.16 -0.17
N PRO A 90 -8.61 9.36 -0.55
CA PRO A 90 -7.94 10.19 -1.55
C PRO A 90 -6.64 10.75 -0.98
N ILE A 91 -5.52 10.41 -1.61
CA ILE A 91 -4.20 10.82 -1.16
C ILE A 91 -3.35 11.38 -2.32
N SER A 92 -2.33 12.15 -1.98
CA SER A 92 -1.23 12.48 -2.88
C SER A 92 0.11 12.12 -2.23
N GLY A 93 0.69 11.00 -2.63
CA GLY A 93 2.01 10.57 -2.17
C GLY A 93 3.12 11.56 -2.57
N LEU A 94 2.92 12.35 -3.63
CA LEU A 94 3.85 13.38 -4.05
C LEU A 94 3.79 14.62 -3.12
N HIS A 95 2.58 15.11 -2.83
CA HIS A 95 2.36 16.35 -2.08
C HIS A 95 2.10 16.10 -0.58
N GLY A 96 1.83 14.85 -0.18
CA GLY A 96 1.51 14.46 1.19
C GLY A 96 0.07 14.77 1.62
N ARG A 97 -0.78 15.16 0.70
CA ARG A 97 -2.20 15.40 0.97
C ARG A 97 -2.89 14.08 1.34
N GLY A 98 -3.72 14.09 2.39
CA GLY A 98 -4.46 12.91 2.87
C GLY A 98 -3.59 11.82 3.52
N ALA A 99 -2.26 11.96 3.51
CA ALA A 99 -1.37 10.95 4.08
C ALA A 99 -1.48 10.85 5.60
N ALA A 100 -1.73 11.96 6.29
CA ALA A 100 -1.94 11.96 7.74
C ALA A 100 -3.25 11.24 8.12
N ASP A 101 -4.34 11.53 7.42
CA ASP A 101 -5.64 10.89 7.67
C ASP A 101 -5.57 9.38 7.41
N LEU A 102 -4.90 8.95 6.32
CA LEU A 102 -4.64 7.53 6.05
C LEU A 102 -3.82 6.88 7.16
N LEU A 103 -2.83 7.60 7.70
CA LEU A 103 -1.98 7.10 8.77
C LEU A 103 -2.76 6.92 10.08
N ASP A 104 -3.63 7.86 10.41
CA ASP A 104 -4.51 7.77 11.59
C ASP A 104 -5.46 6.56 11.47
N GLU A 105 -5.97 6.29 10.27
CA GLU A 105 -6.80 5.11 10.02
C GLU A 105 -5.99 3.81 10.15
N ILE A 106 -4.77 3.77 9.60
CA ILE A 106 -3.85 2.64 9.79
C ILE A 106 -3.64 2.37 11.28
N VAL A 107 -3.35 3.41 12.08
CA VAL A 107 -3.10 3.25 13.53
C VAL A 107 -4.35 2.70 14.24
N THR A 108 -5.53 3.18 13.87
CA THR A 108 -6.80 2.71 14.44
C THR A 108 -7.06 1.23 14.20
N LEU A 109 -6.67 0.73 13.02
CA LEU A 109 -6.88 -0.66 12.61
C LEU A 109 -5.76 -1.61 13.06
N LEU A 110 -4.60 -1.09 13.49
CA LEU A 110 -3.51 -1.94 13.96
C LEU A 110 -3.93 -2.75 15.21
N PRO A 111 -3.67 -4.07 15.24
CA PRO A 111 -3.99 -4.90 16.39
C PRO A 111 -3.17 -4.48 17.61
N GLU A 112 -3.70 -4.69 18.82
CA GLU A 112 -2.96 -4.45 20.08
C GLU A 112 -1.66 -5.26 20.14
N HIS A 113 -1.69 -6.48 19.57
CA HIS A 113 -0.53 -7.37 19.47
C HIS A 113 -0.24 -7.68 18.00
N PRO A 114 1.02 -7.52 17.54
CA PRO A 114 1.39 -7.79 16.16
C PRO A 114 1.18 -9.27 15.82
N ARG A 115 0.77 -9.56 14.58
CA ARG A 115 0.69 -10.92 14.06
C ARG A 115 2.08 -11.55 14.04
N ARG A 116 2.20 -12.81 14.47
CA ARG A 116 3.48 -13.52 14.54
C ARG A 116 3.98 -13.87 13.14
N GLY A 117 5.12 -13.31 12.73
CA GLY A 117 5.91 -13.76 11.59
C GLY A 117 7.25 -14.35 12.09
N GLU A 118 7.83 -15.28 11.33
CA GLU A 118 9.02 -16.05 11.72
C GLU A 118 10.32 -15.22 11.89
N THR A 119 10.34 -13.95 11.50
CA THR A 119 11.49 -13.03 11.65
C THR A 119 11.14 -11.78 12.49
N ALA A 120 10.43 -11.99 13.57
CA ALA A 120 9.90 -10.88 14.36
C ALA A 120 10.99 -10.17 15.17
N LEU A 121 11.25 -8.92 14.82
CA LEU A 121 11.50 -7.91 15.86
C LEU A 121 10.24 -7.91 16.74
N THR A 122 10.32 -8.47 17.93
CA THR A 122 9.18 -8.61 18.85
C THR A 122 8.57 -7.24 19.13
N GLY A 123 7.29 -7.05 18.82
CA GLY A 123 6.56 -5.84 19.10
C GLY A 123 6.37 -4.86 17.93
N VAL A 124 6.98 -5.11 16.77
CA VAL A 124 6.82 -4.23 15.60
C VAL A 124 5.60 -4.64 14.77
N ARG A 125 4.70 -3.70 14.54
CA ARG A 125 3.53 -3.85 13.68
C ARG A 125 3.93 -3.67 12.21
N ARG A 126 3.27 -4.38 11.30
CA ARG A 126 3.66 -4.42 9.89
C ARG A 126 2.53 -3.94 8.99
N VAL A 127 2.86 -2.99 8.11
CA VAL A 127 1.96 -2.48 7.09
C VAL A 127 2.55 -2.80 5.72
N ALA A 128 1.83 -3.48 4.85
CA ALA A 128 2.26 -3.75 3.49
C ALA A 128 1.59 -2.77 2.52
N LEU A 129 2.39 -2.06 1.71
CA LEU A 129 1.92 -1.25 0.60
C LEU A 129 1.91 -2.12 -0.67
N VAL A 130 0.74 -2.35 -1.23
CA VAL A 130 0.55 -3.15 -2.43
C VAL A 130 -0.16 -2.36 -3.52
N GLY A 131 -0.04 -2.78 -4.76
CA GLY A 131 -0.66 -2.13 -5.91
C GLY A 131 0.18 -2.27 -7.16
N LYS A 132 -0.37 -1.86 -8.31
CA LYS A 132 0.31 -1.91 -9.61
C LYS A 132 1.63 -1.12 -9.62
N PRO A 133 2.52 -1.39 -10.61
CA PRO A 133 3.63 -0.48 -10.90
C PRO A 133 3.14 0.96 -11.14
N ASN A 134 3.93 1.95 -10.72
CA ASN A 134 3.74 3.39 -10.98
C ASN A 134 2.46 4.03 -10.37
N VAL A 135 1.76 3.37 -9.44
CA VAL A 135 0.66 4.00 -8.69
C VAL A 135 1.15 4.90 -7.55
N GLY A 136 2.48 4.94 -7.30
CA GLY A 136 3.09 5.82 -6.30
C GLY A 136 3.29 5.21 -4.92
N LYS A 137 3.40 3.88 -4.81
CA LYS A 137 3.68 3.20 -3.52
C LYS A 137 4.94 3.74 -2.86
N SER A 138 6.06 3.81 -3.58
CA SER A 138 7.33 4.34 -3.08
C SER A 138 7.23 5.81 -2.69
N SER A 139 6.45 6.62 -3.43
CA SER A 139 6.18 8.01 -3.06
C SER A 139 5.42 8.10 -1.75
N LEU A 140 4.42 7.23 -1.56
CA LEU A 140 3.67 7.14 -0.31
C LEU A 140 4.57 6.69 0.84
N LEU A 141 5.37 5.63 0.64
CA LEU A 141 6.33 5.16 1.65
C LEU A 141 7.28 6.29 2.09
N ASN A 142 7.90 6.99 1.13
CA ASN A 142 8.80 8.10 1.41
C ASN A 142 8.08 9.20 2.22
N LYS A 143 6.82 9.45 1.93
CA LYS A 143 6.03 10.46 2.64
C LYS A 143 5.69 10.03 4.06
N LEU A 144 5.32 8.78 4.27
CA LEU A 144 5.00 8.21 5.59
C LEU A 144 6.25 8.09 6.48
N SER A 145 7.40 7.71 5.90
CA SER A 145 8.66 7.57 6.64
C SER A 145 9.40 8.91 6.88
N GLY A 146 8.94 10.01 6.29
CA GLY A 146 9.61 11.30 6.38
C GLY A 146 10.98 11.38 5.69
N GLU A 147 11.38 10.34 4.96
CA GLU A 147 12.70 10.22 4.33
C GLU A 147 12.60 9.72 2.88
N ASN A 148 13.55 10.14 2.04
CA ASN A 148 13.73 9.60 0.69
C ASN A 148 14.49 8.26 0.74
N ARG A 149 13.83 7.19 1.18
CA ARG A 149 14.42 5.84 1.30
C ARG A 149 14.15 4.93 0.12
N SER A 150 13.06 5.15 -0.59
CA SER A 150 12.72 4.38 -1.79
C SER A 150 13.12 5.15 -3.05
N VAL A 151 13.62 4.45 -4.02
CA VAL A 151 13.91 5.05 -5.35
C VAL A 151 12.56 5.29 -6.03
N VAL A 152 12.27 6.56 -6.33
CA VAL A 152 11.10 6.96 -7.13
C VAL A 152 11.59 7.29 -8.54
N ASP A 153 11.19 6.48 -9.51
CA ASP A 153 11.47 6.69 -10.94
C ASP A 153 10.17 6.47 -11.72
N ASP A 154 10.01 7.14 -12.82
CA ASP A 154 8.87 6.97 -13.73
C ASP A 154 8.95 5.67 -14.56
N ALA A 155 10.09 4.97 -14.51
CA ALA A 155 10.24 3.69 -15.20
C ALA A 155 9.46 2.57 -14.47
N SER A 156 8.72 1.78 -15.24
CA SER A 156 8.02 0.60 -14.73
C SER A 156 9.02 -0.39 -14.09
N GLY A 157 8.75 -0.82 -12.87
CA GLY A 157 9.60 -1.79 -12.17
C GLY A 157 10.71 -1.16 -11.30
N THR A 158 10.57 0.11 -10.89
CA THR A 158 11.53 0.81 -10.04
C THR A 158 11.84 0.08 -8.73
N THR A 159 10.83 -0.51 -8.09
CA THR A 159 11.01 -1.31 -6.88
C THR A 159 10.91 -2.79 -7.25
N VAL A 160 12.04 -3.47 -7.35
CA VAL A 160 12.10 -4.91 -7.69
C VAL A 160 12.02 -5.75 -6.43
N ASP A 161 12.71 -5.35 -5.36
CA ASP A 161 12.68 -6.02 -4.06
C ASP A 161 11.81 -5.24 -3.07
N PRO A 162 11.15 -5.93 -2.10
CA PRO A 162 10.44 -5.26 -1.02
C PRO A 162 11.38 -4.34 -0.24
N VAL A 163 10.94 -3.11 0.00
CA VAL A 163 11.69 -2.14 0.79
C VAL A 163 10.99 -1.97 2.14
N ASP A 164 11.69 -2.36 3.20
CA ASP A 164 11.20 -2.20 4.56
C ASP A 164 11.64 -0.86 5.14
N SER A 165 10.71 -0.12 5.73
CA SER A 165 10.99 1.11 6.47
C SER A 165 10.35 1.08 7.84
N LEU A 166 11.13 1.45 8.86
CA LEU A 166 10.60 1.69 10.19
C LEU A 166 10.00 3.10 10.22
N VAL A 167 8.75 3.18 10.64
CA VAL A 167 8.03 4.45 10.81
C VAL A 167 7.67 4.56 12.28
N GLU A 168 8.12 5.63 12.95
CA GLU A 168 7.76 5.93 14.32
C GLU A 168 6.49 6.80 14.32
N LEU A 169 5.48 6.34 15.05
CA LEU A 169 4.21 7.02 15.22
C LEU A 169 3.95 7.19 16.72
N ASP A 170 3.81 8.42 17.18
CA ASP A 170 3.55 8.76 18.59
C ASP A 170 4.50 8.06 19.59
N GLY A 171 5.76 7.88 19.21
CA GLY A 171 6.77 7.19 20.04
C GLY A 171 6.66 5.67 20.03
N GLN A 172 5.88 5.08 19.10
CA GLN A 172 5.81 3.64 18.86
C GLN A 172 6.42 3.30 17.49
N LEU A 173 7.23 2.22 17.44
CA LEU A 173 7.79 1.64 16.21
C LEU A 173 6.85 0.62 15.60
#